data_e9f6b637bb9a86e5b674d7fed2e99555
#
_entry.id   e9f6b637bb9a86e5b674d7fed2e99555
#
_cell.length_a   1.000
_cell.length_b   1.000
_cell.length_c   1.000
_cell.angle_alpha   90.00
_cell.angle_beta   90.00
_cell.angle_gamma   90.00
#
_symmetry.space_group_name_H-M   'P 1'
#
loop_
_entity.id
_entity.type
_entity.pdbx_description
1 polymer ?
#
loop_
_entity_poly.entity_id
_entity_poly.type
_entity_poly.pdbx_seq_one_letter_code
_entity_poly.pdbx_strand_id
1 'polypeptide(L)'
;MKSRMLYLGVGILIGLGLLLVGWQISNQPYEFKGSLIEPPIPAADFELTDHTGETFRLSDQDGNVVLIFFGYTNCPDVCPITLSEYKQIIESLGEQAGQVRFAFITVDPERDDVVRLNTYLGFYHPAISGLTGDIAALESVYQDYGVYRAKQEVGSASGYLVDHTARTYLIDQEGNWRLTYPFEMDWEDMLADIEYLVGEAL
;
A
#
# COMPACT_ATOMS: atom_id res chain seq x y z
N MET A 1 14.58 22.97 58.68
CA MET A 1 14.39 21.56 58.16
C MET A 1 13.06 21.40 57.43
N LYS A 2 11.93 21.87 57.92
CA LYS A 2 10.58 21.69 57.31
C LYS A 2 10.45 22.26 55.89
N SER A 3 11.02 23.43 55.58
CA SER A 3 10.93 24.02 54.22
C SER A 3 11.71 23.24 53.15
N ARG A 4 12.90 22.69 53.51
CA ARG A 4 13.69 21.88 52.56
C ARG A 4 12.99 20.56 52.17
N MET A 5 12.29 19.93 53.13
CA MET A 5 11.48 18.72 52.82
C MET A 5 10.27 19.07 51.98
N LEU A 6 9.66 20.24 52.14
CA LEU A 6 8.55 20.69 51.30
C LEU A 6 8.99 20.88 49.85
N TYR A 7 10.13 21.55 49.58
CA TYR A 7 10.65 21.74 48.22
C TYR A 7 11.08 20.44 47.60
N LEU A 8 11.64 19.49 48.36
CA LEU A 8 11.95 18.14 47.87
C LEU A 8 10.67 17.38 47.47
N GLY A 9 9.60 17.44 48.28
CA GLY A 9 8.34 16.81 47.97
C GLY A 9 7.68 17.39 46.71
N VAL A 10 7.68 18.73 46.58
CA VAL A 10 7.16 19.40 45.36
C VAL A 10 7.98 19.05 44.11
N GLY A 11 9.30 19.01 44.24
CA GLY A 11 10.17 18.63 43.11
C GLY A 11 9.93 17.19 42.61
N ILE A 12 9.72 16.25 43.55
CA ILE A 12 9.39 14.85 43.21
C ILE A 12 8.02 14.75 42.48
N LEU A 13 7.02 15.49 43.01
CA LEU A 13 5.68 15.50 42.39
C LEU A 13 5.70 16.09 40.97
N ILE A 14 6.45 17.16 40.74
CA ILE A 14 6.63 17.76 39.43
C ILE A 14 7.37 16.76 38.50
N GLY A 15 8.43 16.11 38.98
CA GLY A 15 9.18 15.12 38.23
C GLY A 15 8.31 13.93 37.81
N LEU A 16 7.50 13.37 38.72
CA LEU A 16 6.53 12.33 38.45
C LEU A 16 5.46 12.79 37.47
N GLY A 17 4.95 14.00 37.59
CA GLY A 17 3.99 14.57 36.65
C GLY A 17 4.55 14.68 35.23
N LEU A 18 5.78 15.14 35.08
CA LEU A 18 6.44 15.22 33.77
C LEU A 18 6.70 13.83 33.14
N LEU A 19 7.07 12.84 33.97
CA LEU A 19 7.24 11.46 33.52
C LEU A 19 5.92 10.84 33.06
N LEU A 20 4.82 11.09 33.81
CA LEU A 20 3.49 10.60 33.38
C LEU A 20 3.01 11.26 32.09
N VAL A 21 3.19 12.57 31.95
CA VAL A 21 2.85 13.30 30.73
C VAL A 21 3.71 12.80 29.57
N GLY A 22 5.02 12.62 29.78
CA GLY A 22 5.93 12.07 28.76
C GLY A 22 5.51 10.65 28.34
N TRP A 23 5.17 9.79 29.31
CA TRP A 23 4.68 8.43 29.03
C TRP A 23 3.35 8.44 28.26
N GLN A 24 2.43 9.34 28.61
CA GLN A 24 1.13 9.46 27.95
C GLN A 24 1.26 9.96 26.50
N ILE A 25 2.19 10.89 26.22
CA ILE A 25 2.49 11.35 24.86
C ILE A 25 3.16 10.26 24.04
N SER A 26 4.09 9.50 24.64
CA SER A 26 4.82 8.42 23.98
C SER A 26 3.96 7.19 23.70
N ASN A 27 2.86 7.00 24.41
CA ASN A 27 1.95 5.85 24.27
C ASN A 27 0.65 6.20 23.52
N GLN A 28 0.65 7.26 22.71
CA GLN A 28 -0.49 7.53 21.84
C GLN A 28 -0.52 6.44 20.74
N PRO A 29 -1.66 5.78 20.51
CA PRO A 29 -1.78 4.85 19.40
C PRO A 29 -1.56 5.60 18.08
N TYR A 30 -0.89 4.95 17.13
CA TYR A 30 -0.70 5.53 15.81
C TYR A 30 -2.06 5.73 15.12
N GLU A 31 -2.27 6.88 14.51
CA GLU A 31 -3.46 7.21 13.76
C GLU A 31 -3.16 7.08 12.27
N PHE A 32 -3.66 6.00 11.66
CA PHE A 32 -3.50 5.76 10.23
C PHE A 32 -4.13 6.86 9.39
N LYS A 33 -3.48 7.22 8.30
CA LYS A 33 -3.93 8.24 7.35
C LYS A 33 -4.89 7.64 6.31
N GLY A 34 -4.64 6.38 5.92
CA GLY A 34 -5.53 5.64 5.05
C GLY A 34 -6.86 5.26 5.70
N SER A 35 -7.81 4.85 4.88
CA SER A 35 -9.09 4.31 5.36
C SER A 35 -8.85 2.96 6.02
N LEU A 36 -8.95 2.92 7.34
CA LEU A 36 -8.68 1.75 8.16
C LEU A 36 -9.79 0.71 8.04
N ILE A 37 -9.41 -0.57 7.94
CA ILE A 37 -10.30 -1.73 8.03
C ILE A 37 -10.22 -2.27 9.45
N GLU A 38 -11.30 -2.15 10.21
CA GLU A 38 -11.37 -2.64 11.61
C GLU A 38 -12.58 -3.55 11.84
N PRO A 39 -12.39 -4.77 12.39
CA PRO A 39 -11.08 -5.42 12.56
C PRO A 39 -10.42 -5.72 11.22
N PRO A 40 -9.07 -5.86 11.17
CA PRO A 40 -8.38 -6.31 9.95
C PRO A 40 -8.96 -7.64 9.48
N ILE A 41 -9.08 -7.82 8.17
CA ILE A 41 -9.61 -9.05 7.59
C ILE A 41 -8.52 -9.77 6.79
N PRO A 42 -8.43 -11.11 6.82
CA PRO A 42 -7.50 -11.84 5.97
C PRO A 42 -7.68 -11.42 4.51
N ALA A 43 -6.58 -11.03 3.85
CA ALA A 43 -6.60 -10.74 2.43
C ALA A 43 -6.88 -12.03 1.64
N ALA A 44 -7.71 -11.92 0.60
CA ALA A 44 -7.94 -13.05 -0.29
C ALA A 44 -6.64 -13.41 -1.02
N ASP A 45 -6.18 -14.65 -0.88
CA ASP A 45 -4.98 -15.13 -1.58
C ASP A 45 -5.25 -15.27 -3.08
N PHE A 46 -4.22 -15.01 -3.87
CA PHE A 46 -4.28 -15.17 -5.31
C PHE A 46 -2.93 -15.59 -5.90
N GLU A 47 -2.99 -16.19 -7.08
CA GLU A 47 -1.83 -16.55 -7.89
C GLU A 47 -1.99 -15.95 -9.28
N LEU A 48 -1.02 -15.13 -9.70
CA LEU A 48 -0.98 -14.49 -11.01
C LEU A 48 0.43 -14.62 -11.60
N THR A 49 0.57 -14.35 -12.90
CA THR A 49 1.87 -14.30 -13.59
C THR A 49 2.44 -12.88 -13.48
N ASP A 50 3.66 -12.75 -13.05
CA ASP A 50 4.32 -11.45 -13.01
C ASP A 50 4.91 -11.05 -14.37
N HIS A 51 5.38 -9.80 -14.46
CA HIS A 51 5.97 -9.22 -15.67
C HIS A 51 7.33 -9.84 -16.09
N THR A 52 7.88 -10.76 -15.28
CA THR A 52 9.07 -11.56 -15.63
C THR A 52 8.69 -12.94 -16.15
N GLY A 53 7.42 -13.33 -16.05
CA GLY A 53 6.88 -14.63 -16.42
C GLY A 53 6.87 -15.65 -15.28
N GLU A 54 7.23 -15.22 -14.06
CA GLU A 54 7.22 -16.06 -12.88
C GLU A 54 5.85 -15.99 -12.18
N THR A 55 5.61 -16.95 -11.29
CA THR A 55 4.39 -16.97 -10.49
C THR A 55 4.53 -16.01 -9.30
N PHE A 56 3.59 -15.09 -9.16
CA PHE A 56 3.41 -14.27 -7.96
C PHE A 56 2.22 -14.82 -7.18
N ARG A 57 2.43 -15.15 -5.91
CA ARG A 57 1.38 -15.53 -4.97
C ARG A 57 1.38 -14.56 -3.80
N LEU A 58 0.20 -14.08 -3.38
CA LEU A 58 0.11 -13.13 -2.27
C LEU A 58 0.59 -13.75 -0.96
N SER A 59 0.19 -14.98 -0.63
CA SER A 59 0.62 -15.67 0.58
C SER A 59 2.12 -15.97 0.67
N ASP A 60 2.84 -15.94 -0.44
CA ASP A 60 4.32 -16.04 -0.45
C ASP A 60 4.99 -14.72 -0.01
N GLN A 61 4.21 -13.65 0.18
CA GLN A 61 4.70 -12.34 0.61
C GLN A 61 4.58 -12.12 2.13
N ASP A 62 4.17 -13.13 2.90
CA ASP A 62 4.07 -13.06 4.36
C ASP A 62 5.36 -12.49 4.99
N GLY A 63 5.20 -11.61 5.97
CA GLY A 63 6.27 -10.86 6.59
C GLY A 63 6.65 -9.57 5.84
N ASN A 64 6.01 -9.26 4.71
CA ASN A 64 6.14 -8.00 4.01
C ASN A 64 4.83 -7.22 4.01
N VAL A 65 4.92 -5.90 3.96
CA VAL A 65 3.78 -5.06 3.61
C VAL A 65 3.57 -5.15 2.11
N VAL A 66 2.33 -5.36 1.63
CA VAL A 66 2.02 -5.43 0.20
C VAL A 66 1.05 -4.33 -0.18
N LEU A 67 1.45 -3.49 -1.15
CA LEU A 67 0.56 -2.53 -1.78
C LEU A 67 0.07 -3.10 -3.11
N ILE A 68 -1.25 -3.11 -3.29
CA ILE A 68 -1.90 -3.59 -4.51
C ILE A 68 -2.65 -2.43 -5.15
N PHE A 69 -2.36 -2.18 -6.42
CA PHE A 69 -3.09 -1.23 -7.25
C PHE A 69 -3.58 -1.92 -8.53
N PHE A 70 -4.85 -1.74 -8.83
CA PHE A 70 -5.47 -2.24 -10.06
C PHE A 70 -5.45 -1.16 -11.12
N GLY A 71 -4.84 -1.44 -12.27
CA GLY A 71 -4.66 -0.46 -13.32
C GLY A 71 -4.42 -1.12 -14.70
N TYR A 72 -4.09 -0.30 -15.71
CA TYR A 72 -3.74 -0.80 -17.04
C TYR A 72 -2.76 0.14 -17.75
N THR A 73 -1.97 -0.40 -18.67
CA THR A 73 -0.87 0.34 -19.29
C THR A 73 -1.32 1.47 -20.23
N ASN A 74 -2.55 1.42 -20.73
CA ASN A 74 -3.11 2.44 -21.62
C ASN A 74 -3.95 3.50 -20.86
N CYS A 75 -3.88 3.53 -19.53
CA CYS A 75 -4.54 4.54 -18.72
C CYS A 75 -3.87 5.92 -18.95
N PRO A 76 -4.65 6.95 -19.31
CA PRO A 76 -4.06 8.24 -19.65
C PRO A 76 -3.73 9.13 -18.44
N ASP A 77 -4.19 8.79 -17.24
CA ASP A 77 -4.20 9.71 -16.09
C ASP A 77 -3.82 9.03 -14.77
N VAL A 78 -4.74 8.33 -14.14
CA VAL A 78 -4.59 7.80 -12.76
C VAL A 78 -3.39 6.87 -12.60
N CYS A 79 -3.23 5.89 -13.49
CA CYS A 79 -2.16 4.88 -13.34
C CYS A 79 -0.75 5.49 -13.40
N PRO A 80 -0.41 6.41 -14.34
CA PRO A 80 0.88 7.08 -14.34
C PRO A 80 1.19 7.84 -13.06
N ILE A 81 0.18 8.51 -12.47
CA ILE A 81 0.33 9.27 -11.23
C ILE A 81 0.63 8.32 -10.08
N THR A 82 -0.22 7.30 -9.85
CA THR A 82 -0.03 6.32 -8.79
C THR A 82 1.31 5.57 -8.87
N LEU A 83 1.75 5.20 -10.07
CA LEU A 83 3.06 4.55 -10.25
C LEU A 83 4.23 5.50 -9.97
N SER A 84 4.06 6.80 -10.24
CA SER A 84 5.05 7.82 -9.88
C SER A 84 5.12 8.02 -8.36
N GLU A 85 3.98 7.96 -7.67
CA GLU A 85 3.90 7.98 -6.21
C GLU A 85 4.55 6.73 -5.61
N TYR A 86 4.29 5.54 -6.15
CA TYR A 86 4.98 4.31 -5.73
C TYR A 86 6.49 4.43 -5.84
N LYS A 87 6.98 5.00 -6.94
CA LYS A 87 8.41 5.28 -7.10
C LYS A 87 8.95 6.17 -5.98
N GLN A 88 8.26 7.26 -5.65
CA GLN A 88 8.67 8.18 -4.58
C GLN A 88 8.67 7.48 -3.21
N ILE A 89 7.66 6.65 -2.92
CA ILE A 89 7.58 5.85 -1.70
C ILE A 89 8.77 4.88 -1.64
N ILE A 90 9.05 4.13 -2.70
CA ILE A 90 10.17 3.17 -2.76
C ILE A 90 11.52 3.89 -2.52
N GLU A 91 11.74 5.03 -3.19
CA GLU A 91 12.97 5.80 -3.04
C GLU A 91 13.11 6.38 -1.61
N SER A 92 11.99 6.78 -0.98
CA SER A 92 11.99 7.33 0.39
C SER A 92 12.20 6.26 1.47
N LEU A 93 11.66 5.05 1.28
CA LEU A 93 11.85 3.92 2.20
C LEU A 93 13.31 3.46 2.30
N GLY A 94 14.12 3.69 1.27
CA GLY A 94 15.53 3.30 1.26
C GLY A 94 15.72 1.79 1.54
N GLU A 95 16.44 1.44 2.61
CA GLU A 95 16.68 0.03 2.98
C GLU A 95 15.40 -0.71 3.40
N GLN A 96 14.40 -0.01 3.93
CA GLN A 96 13.11 -0.60 4.31
C GLN A 96 12.26 -1.02 3.10
N ALA A 97 12.55 -0.51 1.90
CA ALA A 97 11.86 -0.92 0.68
C ALA A 97 11.93 -2.44 0.42
N GLY A 98 12.96 -3.11 0.95
CA GLY A 98 13.09 -4.57 0.91
C GLY A 98 11.98 -5.33 1.64
N GLN A 99 11.26 -4.69 2.55
CA GLN A 99 10.16 -5.24 3.35
C GLN A 99 8.77 -4.87 2.79
N VAL A 100 8.74 -4.21 1.63
CA VAL A 100 7.49 -3.78 0.99
C VAL A 100 7.43 -4.34 -0.42
N ARG A 101 6.25 -4.81 -0.84
CA ARG A 101 5.96 -5.28 -2.19
C ARG A 101 4.96 -4.34 -2.85
N PHE A 102 5.25 -3.97 -4.09
CA PHE A 102 4.39 -3.11 -4.90
C PHE A 102 3.85 -3.91 -6.06
N ALA A 103 2.55 -4.22 -6.03
CA ALA A 103 1.88 -5.01 -7.04
C ALA A 103 0.95 -4.14 -7.88
N PHE A 104 1.17 -4.13 -9.20
CA PHE A 104 0.28 -3.54 -10.19
C PHE A 104 -0.45 -4.67 -10.91
N ILE A 105 -1.75 -4.85 -10.63
CA ILE A 105 -2.58 -5.90 -11.24
C ILE A 105 -3.34 -5.29 -12.43
N THR A 106 -3.15 -5.87 -13.63
CA THR A 106 -3.86 -5.35 -14.81
C THR A 106 -5.36 -5.54 -14.70
N VAL A 107 -6.13 -4.56 -15.15
CA VAL A 107 -7.59 -4.65 -15.40
C VAL A 107 -7.90 -4.77 -16.90
N ASP A 108 -6.87 -4.89 -17.74
CA ASP A 108 -6.99 -5.00 -19.21
C ASP A 108 -6.07 -6.09 -19.80
N PRO A 109 -6.27 -7.36 -19.43
CA PRO A 109 -5.38 -8.45 -19.85
C PRO A 109 -5.38 -8.70 -21.36
N GLU A 110 -6.30 -8.12 -22.11
CA GLU A 110 -6.31 -8.21 -23.57
C GLU A 110 -5.17 -7.40 -24.21
N ARG A 111 -4.72 -6.32 -23.57
CA ARG A 111 -3.63 -5.44 -24.03
C ARG A 111 -2.38 -5.52 -23.16
N ASP A 112 -2.53 -5.97 -21.91
CA ASP A 112 -1.47 -5.98 -20.90
C ASP A 112 -0.94 -7.41 -20.69
N ASP A 113 -0.12 -7.86 -21.61
CA ASP A 113 0.66 -9.10 -21.45
C ASP A 113 1.94 -8.85 -20.62
N VAL A 114 2.67 -9.92 -20.32
CA VAL A 114 3.93 -9.90 -19.54
C VAL A 114 4.94 -8.90 -20.14
N VAL A 115 5.10 -8.91 -21.46
CA VAL A 115 6.08 -8.04 -22.17
C VAL A 115 5.66 -6.58 -22.08
N ARG A 116 4.37 -6.32 -22.23
CA ARG A 116 3.81 -4.98 -22.15
C ARG A 116 3.95 -4.40 -20.74
N LEU A 117 3.62 -5.19 -19.71
CA LEU A 117 3.77 -4.80 -18.31
C LEU A 117 5.24 -4.54 -17.97
N ASN A 118 6.15 -5.41 -18.37
CA ASN A 118 7.58 -5.23 -18.14
C ASN A 118 8.08 -3.91 -18.74
N THR A 119 7.73 -3.65 -20.00
CA THR A 119 8.12 -2.42 -20.69
C THR A 119 7.56 -1.17 -19.99
N TYR A 120 6.28 -1.20 -19.62
CA TYR A 120 5.59 -0.07 -19.02
C TYR A 120 6.12 0.25 -17.61
N LEU A 121 6.22 -0.75 -16.75
CA LEU A 121 6.68 -0.57 -15.36
C LEU A 121 8.16 -0.22 -15.27
N GLY A 122 8.97 -0.64 -16.24
CA GLY A 122 10.37 -0.27 -16.35
C GLY A 122 10.64 1.24 -16.44
N PHE A 123 9.64 2.04 -16.83
CA PHE A 123 9.73 3.51 -16.80
C PHE A 123 9.60 4.11 -15.39
N TYR A 124 9.06 3.36 -14.44
CA TYR A 124 8.84 3.83 -13.06
C TYR A 124 9.89 3.29 -12.10
N HIS A 125 9.78 2.05 -11.69
CA HIS A 125 10.75 1.46 -10.77
C HIS A 125 10.76 -0.09 -10.87
N PRO A 126 11.96 -0.73 -10.86
CA PRO A 126 12.08 -2.19 -11.02
C PRO A 126 11.49 -3.01 -9.84
N ALA A 127 11.25 -2.41 -8.67
CA ALA A 127 10.61 -3.07 -7.54
C ALA A 127 9.08 -3.18 -7.68
N ILE A 128 8.47 -2.60 -8.72
CA ILE A 128 7.04 -2.71 -8.96
C ILE A 128 6.77 -3.96 -9.79
N SER A 129 6.05 -4.93 -9.23
CA SER A 129 5.65 -6.16 -9.91
C SER A 129 4.36 -5.93 -10.71
N GLY A 130 4.42 -6.09 -12.02
CA GLY A 130 3.23 -6.07 -12.88
C GLY A 130 2.65 -7.48 -12.97
N LEU A 131 1.38 -7.62 -12.65
CA LEU A 131 0.71 -8.92 -12.57
C LEU A 131 -0.39 -9.02 -13.62
N THR A 132 -0.40 -10.15 -14.32
CA THR A 132 -1.42 -10.53 -15.32
C THR A 132 -1.76 -12.01 -15.16
N GLY A 133 -2.75 -12.48 -15.91
CA GLY A 133 -3.17 -13.88 -15.86
C GLY A 133 -4.31 -14.15 -16.83
N ASP A 134 -4.85 -15.35 -16.81
CA ASP A 134 -6.08 -15.59 -17.53
C ASP A 134 -7.25 -14.80 -16.92
N ILE A 135 -8.26 -14.56 -17.76
CA ILE A 135 -9.38 -13.69 -17.34
C ILE A 135 -10.15 -14.26 -16.15
N ALA A 136 -10.23 -15.57 -15.99
CA ALA A 136 -10.96 -16.19 -14.89
C ALA A 136 -10.23 -15.97 -13.56
N ALA A 137 -8.90 -16.11 -13.53
CA ALA A 137 -8.07 -15.81 -12.36
C ALA A 137 -8.18 -14.33 -11.98
N LEU A 138 -8.06 -13.42 -12.95
CA LEU A 138 -8.17 -11.98 -12.71
C LEU A 138 -9.57 -11.57 -12.22
N GLU A 139 -10.65 -12.12 -12.81
CA GLU A 139 -12.02 -11.84 -12.36
C GLU A 139 -12.27 -12.30 -10.93
N SER A 140 -11.68 -13.43 -10.49
CA SER A 140 -11.73 -13.84 -9.08
C SER A 140 -11.10 -12.78 -8.18
N VAL A 141 -9.89 -12.32 -8.53
CA VAL A 141 -9.19 -11.28 -7.76
C VAL A 141 -9.99 -9.97 -7.73
N TYR A 142 -10.57 -9.55 -8.85
CA TYR A 142 -11.41 -8.35 -8.88
C TYR A 142 -12.64 -8.47 -7.96
N GLN A 143 -13.27 -9.65 -7.91
CA GLN A 143 -14.39 -9.90 -7.00
C GLN A 143 -13.96 -9.84 -5.54
N ASP A 144 -12.86 -10.51 -5.20
CA ASP A 144 -12.37 -10.62 -3.82
C ASP A 144 -11.97 -9.26 -3.24
N TYR A 145 -11.42 -8.37 -4.09
CA TYR A 145 -11.02 -7.01 -3.70
C TYR A 145 -12.07 -5.93 -4.01
N GLY A 146 -13.25 -6.31 -4.50
CA GLY A 146 -14.33 -5.37 -4.81
C GLY A 146 -13.99 -4.39 -5.92
N VAL A 147 -13.18 -4.82 -6.90
CA VAL A 147 -12.73 -3.98 -8.01
C VAL A 147 -13.79 -3.95 -9.11
N TYR A 148 -14.34 -2.78 -9.35
CA TYR A 148 -15.14 -2.52 -10.54
C TYR A 148 -14.26 -2.35 -11.76
N ARG A 149 -14.68 -2.88 -12.91
CA ARG A 149 -14.08 -2.60 -14.23
C ARG A 149 -15.14 -2.58 -15.32
N ALA A 150 -15.01 -1.65 -16.27
CA ALA A 150 -15.86 -1.59 -17.45
C ALA A 150 -15.10 -0.96 -18.64
N LYS A 151 -15.21 -1.59 -19.82
CA LYS A 151 -14.69 -1.01 -21.06
C LYS A 151 -15.58 0.13 -21.54
N GLN A 152 -14.94 1.22 -21.97
CA GLN A 152 -15.58 2.41 -22.53
C GLN A 152 -15.04 2.65 -23.93
N GLU A 153 -15.90 2.49 -24.94
CA GLU A 153 -15.56 2.81 -26.34
C GLU A 153 -15.43 4.32 -26.50
N VAL A 154 -14.22 4.79 -26.82
CA VAL A 154 -13.96 6.26 -26.89
C VAL A 154 -13.81 6.79 -28.32
N GLY A 155 -14.00 5.93 -29.34
CA GLY A 155 -13.96 6.34 -30.74
C GLY A 155 -12.64 6.98 -31.21
N SER A 156 -11.56 6.78 -30.47
CA SER A 156 -10.22 7.30 -30.73
C SER A 156 -9.28 6.23 -31.28
N ALA A 157 -8.10 6.62 -31.72
CA ALA A 157 -7.05 5.70 -32.15
C ALA A 157 -6.60 4.72 -31.04
N SER A 158 -6.91 5.03 -29.77
CA SER A 158 -6.65 4.17 -28.59
C SER A 158 -7.66 3.03 -28.44
N GLY A 159 -8.76 3.02 -29.21
CA GLY A 159 -9.82 2.02 -29.16
C GLY A 159 -10.76 2.23 -27.99
N TYR A 160 -10.42 1.72 -26.82
CA TYR A 160 -11.23 1.84 -25.60
C TYR A 160 -10.39 2.24 -24.38
N LEU A 161 -11.05 2.83 -23.40
CA LEU A 161 -10.54 3.00 -22.03
C LEU A 161 -11.18 1.95 -21.10
N VAL A 162 -10.62 1.77 -19.89
CA VAL A 162 -11.19 0.91 -18.88
C VAL A 162 -11.45 1.74 -17.62
N ASP A 163 -12.73 1.96 -17.33
CA ASP A 163 -13.12 2.50 -16.02
C ASP A 163 -12.90 1.43 -14.97
N HIS A 164 -12.21 1.78 -13.90
CA HIS A 164 -11.92 0.84 -12.82
C HIS A 164 -11.84 1.54 -11.46
N THR A 165 -11.88 0.75 -10.39
CA THR A 165 -11.65 1.25 -9.04
C THR A 165 -10.24 1.80 -8.91
N ALA A 166 -10.10 3.11 -8.64
CA ALA A 166 -8.84 3.81 -8.48
C ALA A 166 -8.48 3.92 -6.98
N ARG A 167 -7.97 2.82 -6.43
CA ARG A 167 -7.63 2.72 -5.01
C ARG A 167 -6.43 1.81 -4.81
N THR A 168 -5.53 2.18 -3.90
CA THR A 168 -4.46 1.30 -3.42
C THR A 168 -4.95 0.54 -2.19
N TYR A 169 -4.65 -0.74 -2.13
CA TYR A 169 -4.95 -1.64 -1.02
C TYR A 169 -3.64 -1.96 -0.31
N LEU A 170 -3.64 -1.91 1.03
CA LEU A 170 -2.48 -2.29 1.82
C LEU A 170 -2.80 -3.55 2.63
N ILE A 171 -1.96 -4.55 2.45
CA ILE A 171 -1.93 -5.80 3.20
C ILE A 171 -0.76 -5.73 4.17
N ASP A 172 -1.00 -6.03 5.45
CA ASP A 172 0.03 -6.04 6.49
C ASP A 172 0.89 -7.31 6.45
N GLN A 173 1.91 -7.37 7.31
CA GLN A 173 2.85 -8.48 7.37
C GLN A 173 2.24 -9.80 7.83
N GLU A 174 1.07 -9.77 8.49
CA GLU A 174 0.29 -10.96 8.86
C GLU A 174 -0.66 -11.41 7.73
N GLY A 175 -0.62 -10.76 6.57
CA GLY A 175 -1.49 -11.08 5.42
C GLY A 175 -2.92 -10.57 5.57
N ASN A 176 -3.16 -9.53 6.40
CA ASN A 176 -4.48 -8.95 6.54
C ASN A 176 -4.61 -7.68 5.68
N TRP A 177 -5.74 -7.52 5.05
CA TRP A 177 -6.15 -6.26 4.45
C TRP A 177 -6.41 -5.23 5.56
N ARG A 178 -5.53 -4.25 5.66
CA ARG A 178 -5.46 -3.29 6.75
C ARG A 178 -5.98 -1.91 6.38
N LEU A 179 -5.59 -1.42 5.21
CA LEU A 179 -5.87 -0.05 4.78
C LEU A 179 -6.28 0.00 3.31
N THR A 180 -6.98 1.07 2.96
CA THR A 180 -7.14 1.49 1.57
C THR A 180 -6.86 2.97 1.42
N TYR A 181 -6.28 3.36 0.28
CA TYR A 181 -5.96 4.74 -0.06
C TYR A 181 -6.72 5.14 -1.33
N PRO A 182 -7.53 6.20 -1.31
CA PRO A 182 -8.14 6.75 -2.51
C PRO A 182 -7.06 7.39 -3.41
N PHE A 183 -7.31 7.51 -4.69
CA PHE A 183 -6.37 8.07 -5.68
C PHE A 183 -5.86 9.44 -5.29
N GLU A 184 -6.52 10.35 -4.77
CA GLU A 184 -6.06 11.72 -4.48
C GLU A 184 -5.36 11.86 -3.11
N MET A 185 -4.95 10.77 -2.48
CA MET A 185 -4.25 10.82 -1.21
C MET A 185 -2.77 11.15 -1.42
N ASP A 186 -2.23 12.04 -0.58
CA ASP A 186 -0.81 12.38 -0.61
C ASP A 186 0.06 11.14 -0.35
N TRP A 187 1.06 10.93 -1.19
CA TRP A 187 1.96 9.77 -1.07
C TRP A 187 2.78 9.77 0.22
N GLU A 188 3.05 10.94 0.81
CA GLU A 188 3.71 11.09 2.11
C GLU A 188 2.88 10.51 3.25
N ASP A 189 1.56 10.62 3.18
CA ASP A 189 0.64 10.01 4.14
C ASP A 189 0.64 8.47 4.01
N MET A 190 0.68 7.95 2.77
CA MET A 190 0.85 6.51 2.53
C MET A 190 2.21 6.02 3.03
N LEU A 191 3.28 6.78 2.79
CA LEU A 191 4.63 6.47 3.28
C LEU A 191 4.66 6.37 4.80
N ALA A 192 4.05 7.32 5.52
CA ALA A 192 4.02 7.32 6.97
C ALA A 192 3.31 6.07 7.55
N ASP A 193 2.20 5.65 6.94
CA ASP A 193 1.49 4.42 7.34
C ASP A 193 2.34 3.16 7.07
N ILE A 194 3.03 3.11 5.93
CA ILE A 194 3.92 1.99 5.56
C ILE A 194 5.10 1.91 6.52
N GLU A 195 5.77 3.03 6.80
CA GLU A 195 6.91 3.08 7.73
C GLU A 195 6.51 2.63 9.13
N TYR A 196 5.32 3.02 9.59
CA TYR A 196 4.77 2.56 10.86
C TYR A 196 4.61 1.04 10.88
N LEU A 197 3.95 0.45 9.88
CA LEU A 197 3.73 -1.00 9.80
C LEU A 197 5.04 -1.78 9.68
N VAL A 198 5.98 -1.32 8.86
CA VAL A 198 7.31 -1.95 8.75
C VAL A 198 8.07 -1.88 10.08
N GLY A 199 7.90 -0.79 10.84
CA GLY A 199 8.52 -0.62 12.16
C GLY A 199 7.88 -1.45 13.28
N GLU A 200 6.62 -1.86 13.19
CA GLU A 200 5.96 -2.74 14.19
C GLU A 200 6.54 -4.16 14.22
N ALA A 201 7.20 -4.62 13.15
CA ALA A 201 7.81 -5.96 13.05
C ALA A 201 9.20 -6.08 13.69
N LEU A 202 9.76 -4.97 14.19
CA LEU A 202 11.07 -4.91 14.87
C LEU A 202 10.91 -4.86 16.39
#